data_d3c936b323e9b5c0db8bfa21ec622674
#
_entry.id   d3c936b323e9b5c0db8bfa21ec622674
#
_cell.length_a   1.000
_cell.length_b   1.000
_cell.length_c   1.000
_cell.angle_alpha   90.00
_cell.angle_beta   90.00
_cell.angle_gamma   90.00
#
_symmetry.space_group_name_H-M   'P 1'
#
loop_
_entity.id
_entity.type
_entity.pdbx_description
1 polymer ?
#
loop_
_entity_poly.entity_id
_entity_poly.type
_entity_poly.pdbx_seq_one_letter_code
_entity_poly.pdbx_strand_id
1 'polypeptide(L)'
;MYSFKEIISSLNNKNDLSKDEAFFISESMFKGTLSDSEIKNVLVALNTKGICPDEVVGFAKAMRKISTKVITHEKVIDCCGTGGDGINTFNISTCSAFISAASGVKVAKHGNKAITSNSGSADVLHDAGANLDLSPDKVSQCINEVNFGFMFAPLHHQAMKNVAASRKEIAPNKTIFNMLGPITNPANAQIQLIGVFDKSAMHLMADSLMELGTSKAIVLHSRDGMDEASIYAETDIIEIKDSVKIINMPWSCLLYTSPSPRD
;
A
#
# COMPACT_ATOMS: atom_id res chain seq x y z
N MET A 1 18.42 9.79 22.68
CA MET A 1 18.78 8.86 21.57
C MET A 1 18.01 7.58 21.85
N TYR A 2 17.15 7.13 20.94
CA TYR A 2 16.34 5.92 21.14
C TYR A 2 17.23 4.67 21.13
N SER A 3 16.85 3.65 21.89
CA SER A 3 17.51 2.35 21.89
C SER A 3 16.48 1.22 21.62
N PHE A 4 16.97 0.10 21.07
CA PHE A 4 16.14 -1.08 20.87
C PHE A 4 15.48 -1.57 22.16
N LYS A 5 16.25 -1.56 23.29
CA LYS A 5 15.77 -2.04 24.59
C LYS A 5 14.60 -1.20 25.12
N GLU A 6 14.67 0.12 24.98
CA GLU A 6 13.57 1.02 25.40
C GLU A 6 12.33 0.79 24.55
N ILE A 7 12.48 0.70 23.23
CA ILE A 7 11.38 0.48 22.30
C ILE A 7 10.68 -0.86 22.57
N ILE A 8 11.43 -1.95 22.68
CA ILE A 8 10.81 -3.26 22.93
C ILE A 8 10.16 -3.33 24.31
N SER A 9 10.74 -2.66 25.33
CA SER A 9 10.12 -2.54 26.65
C SER A 9 8.80 -1.77 26.59
N SER A 10 8.74 -0.67 25.85
CA SER A 10 7.52 0.12 25.63
C SER A 10 6.42 -0.72 24.99
N LEU A 11 6.74 -1.42 23.90
CA LEU A 11 5.80 -2.28 23.17
C LEU A 11 5.29 -3.45 24.04
N ASN A 12 6.15 -4.08 24.83
CA ASN A 12 5.76 -5.18 25.72
C ASN A 12 4.85 -4.70 26.86
N ASN A 13 4.95 -3.44 27.25
CA ASN A 13 4.03 -2.78 28.18
C ASN A 13 2.76 -2.24 27.49
N LYS A 14 2.56 -2.59 26.20
CA LYS A 14 1.43 -2.16 25.37
C LYS A 14 1.33 -0.64 25.17
N ASN A 15 2.43 0.07 25.29
CA ASN A 15 2.48 1.49 24.96
C ASN A 15 2.68 1.68 23.46
N ASP A 16 2.04 2.70 22.90
CA ASP A 16 2.22 3.12 21.52
C ASP A 16 3.60 3.75 21.34
N LEU A 17 4.20 3.52 20.17
CA LEU A 17 5.40 4.25 19.78
C LEU A 17 5.01 5.60 19.17
N SER A 18 5.76 6.63 19.49
CA SER A 18 5.74 7.87 18.74
C SER A 18 6.24 7.66 17.30
N LYS A 19 5.91 8.61 16.41
CA LYS A 19 6.38 8.59 15.01
C LYS A 19 7.90 8.48 14.91
N ASP A 20 8.63 9.14 15.81
CA ASP A 20 10.09 9.14 15.79
C ASP A 20 10.68 7.83 16.29
N GLU A 21 10.10 7.21 17.31
CA GLU A 21 10.50 5.87 17.78
C GLU A 21 10.21 4.81 16.72
N ALA A 22 9.03 4.86 16.11
CA ALA A 22 8.65 3.97 15.03
C ALA A 22 9.54 4.15 13.78
N PHE A 23 9.90 5.40 13.46
CA PHE A 23 10.88 5.69 12.40
C PHE A 23 12.25 5.10 12.73
N PHE A 24 12.76 5.33 13.93
CA PHE A 24 14.07 4.85 14.36
C PHE A 24 14.17 3.31 14.29
N ILE A 25 13.18 2.61 14.85
CA ILE A 25 13.22 1.15 14.87
C ILE A 25 13.08 0.54 13.48
N SER A 26 12.20 1.10 12.63
CA SER A 26 12.04 0.64 11.24
C SER A 26 13.26 0.95 10.38
N GLU A 27 13.88 2.13 10.54
CA GLU A 27 15.15 2.47 9.85
C GLU A 27 16.27 1.49 10.26
N SER A 28 16.34 1.11 11.53
CA SER A 28 17.30 0.11 12.03
C SER A 28 17.07 -1.27 11.40
N MET A 29 15.81 -1.70 11.27
CA MET A 29 15.46 -2.94 10.55
C MET A 29 15.92 -2.89 9.09
N PHE A 30 15.60 -1.79 8.39
CA PHE A 30 15.93 -1.63 6.97
C PHE A 30 17.43 -1.55 6.70
N LYS A 31 18.20 -0.98 7.64
CA LYS A 31 19.67 -0.94 7.56
C LYS A 31 20.34 -2.28 7.89
N GLY A 32 19.57 -3.26 8.39
CA GLY A 32 20.10 -4.57 8.80
C GLY A 32 20.96 -4.50 10.06
N THR A 33 20.72 -3.52 10.95
CA THR A 33 21.43 -3.40 12.22
C THR A 33 20.81 -4.21 13.36
N LEU A 34 19.63 -4.78 13.12
CA LEU A 34 18.94 -5.68 14.02
C LEU A 34 19.00 -7.12 13.52
N SER A 35 19.10 -8.08 14.43
CA SER A 35 18.98 -9.49 14.12
C SER A 35 17.54 -9.87 13.75
N ASP A 36 17.36 -10.99 13.05
CA ASP A 36 16.03 -11.51 12.69
C ASP A 36 15.15 -11.73 13.93
N SER A 37 15.74 -12.19 15.04
CA SER A 37 15.03 -12.37 16.32
C SER A 37 14.54 -11.04 16.90
N GLU A 38 15.35 -10.00 16.85
CA GLU A 38 14.95 -8.65 17.32
C GLU A 38 13.84 -8.07 16.46
N ILE A 39 13.95 -8.20 15.13
CA ILE A 39 12.91 -7.77 14.18
C ILE A 39 11.60 -8.51 14.47
N LYS A 40 11.66 -9.84 14.60
CA LYS A 40 10.50 -10.67 14.95
C LYS A 40 9.83 -10.22 16.24
N ASN A 41 10.62 -9.98 17.29
CA ASN A 41 10.10 -9.53 18.59
C ASN A 41 9.33 -8.21 18.47
N VAL A 42 9.86 -7.22 17.72
CA VAL A 42 9.17 -5.95 17.50
C VAL A 42 7.86 -6.16 16.73
N LEU A 43 7.88 -6.94 15.64
CA LEU A 43 6.68 -7.18 14.83
C LEU A 43 5.59 -7.92 15.61
N VAL A 44 5.96 -8.91 16.43
CA VAL A 44 5.02 -9.62 17.29
C VAL A 44 4.46 -8.72 18.38
N ALA A 45 5.30 -7.88 19.00
CA ALA A 45 4.86 -6.94 20.02
C ALA A 45 3.90 -5.88 19.47
N LEU A 46 4.17 -5.31 18.27
CA LEU A 46 3.26 -4.41 17.56
C LEU A 46 1.90 -5.08 17.29
N ASN A 47 1.91 -6.31 16.79
CA ASN A 47 0.67 -7.04 16.51
C ASN A 47 -0.12 -7.34 17.80
N THR A 48 0.58 -7.70 18.88
CA THR A 48 -0.05 -8.05 20.18
C THR A 48 -0.68 -6.83 20.85
N LYS A 49 -0.04 -5.68 20.71
CA LYS A 49 -0.53 -4.41 21.23
C LYS A 49 -1.72 -3.88 20.40
N GLY A 50 -1.67 -4.07 19.12
CA GLY A 50 -2.45 -3.35 18.11
C GLY A 50 -1.67 -2.16 17.56
N ILE A 51 -1.66 -2.03 16.23
CA ILE A 51 -0.89 -1.00 15.51
C ILE A 51 -1.65 0.32 15.55
N CYS A 52 -0.97 1.44 15.83
CA CYS A 52 -1.54 2.79 15.80
C CYS A 52 -1.05 3.61 14.59
N PRO A 53 -1.72 4.74 14.24
CA PRO A 53 -1.36 5.57 13.09
C PRO A 53 0.09 6.07 13.13
N ASP A 54 0.58 6.51 14.28
CA ASP A 54 1.93 7.04 14.44
C ASP A 54 3.01 6.00 14.10
N GLU A 55 2.76 4.73 14.43
CA GLU A 55 3.65 3.62 14.07
C GLU A 55 3.66 3.38 12.56
N VAL A 56 2.50 3.36 11.92
CA VAL A 56 2.41 3.23 10.46
C VAL A 56 3.12 4.37 9.76
N VAL A 57 2.94 5.60 10.23
CA VAL A 57 3.60 6.80 9.69
C VAL A 57 5.10 6.74 9.85
N GLY A 58 5.60 6.36 11.03
CA GLY A 58 7.04 6.21 11.28
C GLY A 58 7.69 5.19 10.35
N PHE A 59 7.09 4.00 10.23
CA PHE A 59 7.54 2.93 9.31
C PHE A 59 7.48 3.39 7.84
N ALA A 60 6.39 4.03 7.43
CA ALA A 60 6.25 4.53 6.06
C ALA A 60 7.30 5.60 5.73
N LYS A 61 7.56 6.55 6.63
CA LYS A 61 8.60 7.57 6.46
C LYS A 61 9.99 6.95 6.33
N ALA A 62 10.32 5.96 7.16
CA ALA A 62 11.61 5.27 7.07
C ALA A 62 11.75 4.52 5.73
N MET A 63 10.71 3.81 5.29
CA MET A 63 10.71 3.11 4.00
C MET A 63 10.80 4.10 2.84
N ARG A 64 10.02 5.20 2.85
CA ARG A 64 10.10 6.25 1.84
C ARG A 64 11.49 6.87 1.77
N LYS A 65 12.17 7.07 2.91
CA LYS A 65 13.53 7.66 2.95
C LYS A 65 14.57 6.84 2.20
N ILE A 66 14.50 5.51 2.29
CA ILE A 66 15.50 4.61 1.71
C ILE A 66 15.08 4.03 0.35
N SER A 67 13.85 4.25 -0.09
CA SER A 67 13.36 3.74 -1.38
C SER A 67 14.04 4.44 -2.56
N THR A 68 14.25 3.68 -3.63
CA THR A 68 14.67 4.22 -4.93
C THR A 68 13.51 4.98 -5.55
N LYS A 69 13.67 6.31 -5.68
CA LYS A 69 12.60 7.23 -6.12
C LYS A 69 12.41 7.25 -7.62
N VAL A 70 11.16 7.47 -8.03
CA VAL A 70 10.80 7.87 -9.39
C VAL A 70 10.38 9.33 -9.36
N ILE A 71 11.03 10.17 -10.16
CA ILE A 71 10.71 11.60 -10.21
C ILE A 71 9.64 11.85 -11.26
N THR A 72 8.55 12.48 -10.85
CA THR A 72 7.47 12.91 -11.75
C THR A 72 7.30 14.41 -11.68
N HIS A 73 7.05 15.05 -12.82
CA HIS A 73 6.87 16.51 -12.91
C HIS A 73 5.42 16.93 -12.72
N GLU A 74 4.50 16.00 -12.90
CA GLU A 74 3.07 16.21 -12.77
C GLU A 74 2.50 15.36 -11.62
N LYS A 75 1.30 15.70 -11.18
CA LYS A 75 0.58 14.87 -10.20
C LYS A 75 0.25 13.52 -10.82
N VAL A 76 0.55 12.48 -10.07
CA VAL A 76 0.27 11.11 -10.46
C VAL A 76 -0.73 10.47 -9.50
N ILE A 77 -1.48 9.51 -10.02
CA ILE A 77 -2.34 8.66 -9.20
C ILE A 77 -1.72 7.27 -9.01
N ASP A 78 -2.07 6.63 -7.90
CA ASP A 78 -1.85 5.20 -7.68
C ASP A 78 -3.16 4.52 -7.25
N CYS A 79 -3.39 3.32 -7.77
CA CYS A 79 -4.44 2.43 -7.31
C CYS A 79 -3.79 1.12 -6.89
N CYS A 80 -3.71 0.90 -5.58
CA CYS A 80 -3.00 -0.23 -5.00
C CYS A 80 -3.71 -0.69 -3.73
N GLY A 81 -4.13 -1.95 -3.65
CA GLY A 81 -4.67 -2.53 -2.44
C GLY A 81 -3.57 -3.04 -1.50
N THR A 82 -3.94 -3.32 -0.26
CA THR A 82 -3.08 -4.02 0.69
C THR A 82 -2.88 -5.48 0.30
N GLY A 83 -3.76 -6.01 -0.53
CA GLY A 83 -3.84 -7.41 -0.87
C GLY A 83 -4.20 -8.29 0.34
N GLY A 84 -4.28 -9.60 0.12
CA GLY A 84 -4.48 -10.56 1.20
C GLY A 84 -5.91 -10.61 1.74
N ASP A 85 -6.90 -10.26 0.92
CA ASP A 85 -8.33 -10.44 1.19
C ASP A 85 -8.76 -11.92 1.09
N GLY A 86 -7.94 -12.75 0.45
CA GLY A 86 -8.22 -14.17 0.24
C GLY A 86 -9.25 -14.45 -0.87
N ILE A 87 -9.70 -13.41 -1.57
CA ILE A 87 -10.66 -13.50 -2.66
C ILE A 87 -9.90 -13.49 -3.98
N ASN A 88 -10.05 -14.53 -4.78
CA ASN A 88 -9.34 -14.67 -6.05
C ASN A 88 -10.10 -13.94 -7.18
N THR A 89 -10.08 -12.61 -7.15
CA THR A 89 -10.58 -11.79 -8.25
C THR A 89 -9.54 -11.64 -9.36
N PHE A 90 -9.95 -11.16 -10.54
CA PHE A 90 -8.99 -10.67 -11.53
C PHE A 90 -8.32 -9.36 -10.99
N ASN A 91 -7.24 -8.92 -11.62
CA ASN A 91 -6.47 -7.76 -11.15
C ASN A 91 -7.20 -6.44 -11.44
N ILE A 92 -8.25 -6.15 -10.66
CA ILE A 92 -9.14 -4.99 -10.81
C ILE A 92 -8.34 -3.69 -10.80
N SER A 93 -7.46 -3.49 -9.81
CA SER A 93 -6.66 -2.28 -9.68
C SER A 93 -5.69 -2.09 -10.86
N THR A 94 -5.17 -3.18 -11.45
CA THR A 94 -4.29 -3.09 -12.63
C THR A 94 -5.09 -2.70 -13.87
N CYS A 95 -6.26 -3.29 -14.06
CA CYS A 95 -7.17 -2.96 -15.16
C CYS A 95 -7.64 -1.50 -15.08
N SER A 96 -8.05 -1.06 -13.89
CA SER A 96 -8.44 0.32 -13.62
C SER A 96 -7.32 1.33 -13.89
N ALA A 97 -6.07 0.95 -13.58
CA ALA A 97 -4.89 1.76 -13.85
C ALA A 97 -4.70 2.00 -15.36
N PHE A 98 -4.85 0.97 -16.18
CA PHE A 98 -4.78 1.11 -17.64
C PHE A 98 -5.91 1.98 -18.22
N ILE A 99 -7.16 1.78 -17.74
CA ILE A 99 -8.30 2.58 -18.16
C ILE A 99 -8.07 4.05 -17.80
N SER A 100 -7.58 4.33 -16.60
CA SER A 100 -7.25 5.68 -16.14
C SER A 100 -6.16 6.32 -17.00
N ALA A 101 -5.10 5.58 -17.34
CA ALA A 101 -4.03 6.07 -18.21
C ALA A 101 -4.54 6.34 -19.63
N ALA A 102 -5.37 5.48 -20.18
CA ALA A 102 -6.01 5.67 -21.48
C ALA A 102 -6.93 6.89 -21.52
N SER A 103 -7.49 7.31 -20.39
CA SER A 103 -8.28 8.55 -20.27
C SER A 103 -7.41 9.81 -20.09
N GLY A 104 -6.08 9.70 -20.15
CA GLY A 104 -5.16 10.83 -20.03
C GLY A 104 -4.67 11.12 -18.63
N VAL A 105 -5.00 10.29 -17.63
CA VAL A 105 -4.53 10.44 -16.26
C VAL A 105 -3.15 9.79 -16.10
N LYS A 106 -2.20 10.51 -15.51
CA LYS A 106 -0.87 9.95 -15.23
C LYS A 106 -0.89 8.99 -14.06
N VAL A 107 -0.60 7.74 -14.34
CA VAL A 107 -0.62 6.62 -13.39
C VAL A 107 0.79 6.18 -13.04
N ALA A 108 1.15 6.24 -11.78
CA ALA A 108 2.39 5.70 -11.22
C ALA A 108 2.05 4.49 -10.35
N LYS A 109 1.82 3.34 -10.99
CA LYS A 109 1.35 2.15 -10.29
C LYS A 109 2.47 1.46 -9.53
N HIS A 110 2.32 1.37 -8.21
CA HIS A 110 3.17 0.54 -7.37
C HIS A 110 2.56 -0.86 -7.23
N GLY A 111 3.38 -1.89 -7.42
CA GLY A 111 2.86 -3.25 -7.38
C GLY A 111 3.93 -4.33 -7.21
N ASN A 112 3.47 -5.56 -7.00
CA ASN A 112 4.32 -6.73 -6.75
C ASN A 112 3.76 -7.97 -7.44
N LYS A 113 4.55 -9.06 -7.39
CA LYS A 113 4.07 -10.41 -7.69
C LYS A 113 3.08 -10.88 -6.63
N ALA A 114 2.25 -11.84 -6.99
CA ALA A 114 1.34 -12.49 -6.05
C ALA A 114 2.11 -13.14 -4.88
N ILE A 115 1.56 -12.98 -3.67
CA ILE A 115 2.06 -13.69 -2.48
C ILE A 115 1.02 -14.73 -2.04
N THR A 116 -0.25 -14.37 -2.06
CA THR A 116 -1.38 -15.19 -1.59
C THR A 116 -2.46 -15.41 -2.65
N SER A 117 -2.52 -14.56 -3.67
CA SER A 117 -3.46 -14.67 -4.80
C SER A 117 -2.86 -15.46 -5.96
N ASN A 118 -3.69 -15.81 -6.96
CA ASN A 118 -3.25 -16.53 -8.15
C ASN A 118 -2.34 -15.69 -9.08
N SER A 119 -2.49 -14.36 -9.06
CA SER A 119 -1.74 -13.45 -9.92
C SER A 119 -1.67 -12.05 -9.31
N GLY A 120 -0.48 -11.48 -9.19
CA GLY A 120 -0.27 -10.10 -8.81
C GLY A 120 -0.17 -9.16 -10.01
N SER A 121 -0.12 -7.87 -9.77
CA SER A 121 0.01 -6.88 -10.85
C SER A 121 1.28 -7.06 -11.70
N ALA A 122 2.39 -7.45 -11.07
CA ALA A 122 3.63 -7.72 -11.77
C ALA A 122 3.54 -8.98 -12.66
N ASP A 123 2.81 -10.00 -12.22
CA ASP A 123 2.65 -11.23 -12.99
C ASP A 123 1.87 -10.95 -14.29
N VAL A 124 0.74 -10.23 -14.19
CA VAL A 124 -0.07 -9.83 -15.36
C VAL A 124 0.75 -9.02 -16.36
N LEU A 125 1.50 -8.05 -15.88
CA LEU A 125 2.31 -7.19 -16.75
C LEU A 125 3.44 -7.97 -17.44
N HIS A 126 4.10 -8.84 -16.69
CA HIS A 126 5.14 -9.72 -17.23
C HIS A 126 4.59 -10.64 -18.34
N ASP A 127 3.45 -11.27 -18.08
CA ASP A 127 2.81 -12.19 -19.04
C ASP A 127 2.29 -11.44 -20.28
N ALA A 128 1.93 -10.16 -20.11
CA ALA A 128 1.61 -9.26 -21.23
C ALA A 128 2.86 -8.77 -22.00
N GLY A 129 4.07 -9.20 -21.62
CA GLY A 129 5.32 -8.83 -22.28
C GLY A 129 5.96 -7.52 -21.81
N ALA A 130 5.47 -6.93 -20.70
CA ALA A 130 6.07 -5.71 -20.17
C ALA A 130 7.41 -6.01 -19.48
N ASN A 131 8.38 -5.13 -19.68
CA ASN A 131 9.64 -5.18 -18.94
C ASN A 131 9.43 -4.57 -17.56
N LEU A 132 9.60 -5.35 -16.49
CA LEU A 132 9.48 -4.91 -15.10
C LEU A 132 10.79 -4.33 -14.53
N ASP A 133 11.93 -4.60 -15.17
CA ASP A 133 13.27 -4.20 -14.72
C ASP A 133 13.68 -2.86 -15.31
N LEU A 134 12.78 -1.87 -15.20
CA LEU A 134 13.05 -0.52 -15.68
C LEU A 134 13.76 0.31 -14.62
N SER A 135 14.73 1.14 -15.06
CA SER A 135 15.31 2.18 -14.19
C SER A 135 14.25 3.23 -13.82
N PRO A 136 14.42 3.95 -12.69
CA PRO A 136 13.49 5.03 -12.30
C PRO A 136 13.25 6.06 -13.38
N ASP A 137 14.28 6.43 -14.14
CA ASP A 137 14.16 7.39 -15.25
C ASP A 137 13.29 6.84 -16.38
N LYS A 138 13.42 5.53 -16.68
CA LYS A 138 12.57 4.89 -17.71
C LYS A 138 11.13 4.77 -17.24
N VAL A 139 10.88 4.49 -15.97
CA VAL A 139 9.51 4.53 -15.41
C VAL A 139 8.94 5.94 -15.52
N SER A 140 9.72 6.97 -15.16
CA SER A 140 9.30 8.37 -15.32
C SER A 140 8.99 8.71 -16.78
N GLN A 141 9.82 8.24 -17.71
CA GLN A 141 9.59 8.41 -19.14
C GLN A 141 8.26 7.76 -19.58
N CYS A 142 7.97 6.53 -19.16
CA CYS A 142 6.71 5.85 -19.44
C CYS A 142 5.50 6.64 -18.91
N ILE A 143 5.58 7.16 -17.68
CA ILE A 143 4.51 7.99 -17.10
C ILE A 143 4.26 9.23 -17.98
N ASN A 144 5.32 9.86 -18.47
CA ASN A 144 5.20 11.08 -19.27
C ASN A 144 4.67 10.81 -20.69
N GLU A 145 5.11 9.74 -21.36
CA GLU A 145 4.81 9.48 -22.76
C GLU A 145 3.50 8.71 -22.98
N VAL A 146 3.21 7.72 -22.09
CA VAL A 146 2.05 6.85 -22.25
C VAL A 146 1.09 6.90 -21.03
N ASN A 147 1.27 7.85 -20.14
CA ASN A 147 0.49 8.05 -18.92
C ASN A 147 0.50 6.87 -17.94
N PHE A 148 1.36 5.89 -18.12
CA PHE A 148 1.43 4.71 -17.25
C PHE A 148 2.88 4.31 -16.99
N GLY A 149 3.25 4.19 -15.71
CA GLY A 149 4.51 3.62 -15.28
C GLY A 149 4.29 2.62 -14.15
N PHE A 150 4.96 1.48 -14.25
CA PHE A 150 4.89 0.44 -13.23
C PHE A 150 6.18 0.41 -12.41
N MET A 151 6.02 0.47 -11.09
CA MET A 151 7.12 0.39 -10.14
C MET A 151 7.08 -0.95 -9.42
N PHE A 152 7.96 -1.85 -9.84
CA PHE A 152 8.07 -3.18 -9.24
C PHE A 152 8.70 -3.08 -7.84
N ALA A 153 7.92 -3.38 -6.82
CA ALA A 153 8.28 -3.13 -5.41
C ALA A 153 9.68 -3.64 -4.99
N PRO A 154 10.15 -4.84 -5.39
CA PRO A 154 11.49 -5.30 -5.05
C PRO A 154 12.64 -4.42 -5.55
N LEU A 155 12.46 -3.73 -6.68
CA LEU A 155 13.49 -2.85 -7.24
C LEU A 155 13.59 -1.52 -6.48
N HIS A 156 12.45 -1.03 -5.97
CA HIS A 156 12.38 0.25 -5.28
C HIS A 156 12.58 0.16 -3.77
N HIS A 157 12.27 -1.00 -3.18
CA HIS A 157 12.34 -1.23 -1.73
C HIS A 157 13.33 -2.36 -1.39
N GLN A 158 14.55 -2.26 -1.88
CA GLN A 158 15.57 -3.31 -1.71
C GLN A 158 15.88 -3.64 -0.24
N ALA A 159 15.71 -2.68 0.66
CA ALA A 159 15.89 -2.87 2.10
C ALA A 159 14.90 -3.86 2.73
N MET A 160 13.78 -4.17 2.04
CA MET A 160 12.82 -5.18 2.51
C MET A 160 13.43 -6.59 2.60
N LYS A 161 14.54 -6.85 1.92
CA LYS A 161 15.30 -8.10 2.07
C LYS A 161 15.74 -8.35 3.51
N ASN A 162 16.07 -7.28 4.26
CA ASN A 162 16.56 -7.36 5.63
C ASN A 162 15.47 -7.73 6.65
N VAL A 163 14.19 -7.70 6.27
CA VAL A 163 13.06 -8.08 7.12
C VAL A 163 12.31 -9.32 6.60
N ALA A 164 12.75 -9.86 5.46
CA ALA A 164 12.02 -10.93 4.77
C ALA A 164 11.99 -12.24 5.58
N ALA A 165 13.11 -12.62 6.20
CA ALA A 165 13.22 -13.83 7.02
C ALA A 165 12.28 -13.76 8.23
N SER A 166 12.35 -12.67 9.00
CA SER A 166 11.51 -12.46 10.18
C SER A 166 10.01 -12.45 9.84
N ARG A 167 9.63 -11.84 8.70
CA ARG A 167 8.24 -11.86 8.22
C ARG A 167 7.76 -13.26 7.85
N LYS A 168 8.63 -14.06 7.22
CA LYS A 168 8.33 -15.46 6.86
C LYS A 168 8.07 -16.31 8.10
N GLU A 169 8.79 -16.08 9.19
CA GLU A 169 8.59 -16.81 10.44
C GLU A 169 7.27 -16.45 11.16
N ILE A 170 6.74 -15.25 10.92
CA ILE A 170 5.47 -14.80 11.49
C ILE A 170 4.27 -15.26 10.65
N ALA A 171 4.49 -15.58 9.38
CA ALA A 171 3.42 -16.03 8.48
C ALA A 171 2.64 -17.23 9.07
N PRO A 172 1.31 -17.30 8.86
CA PRO A 172 0.50 -16.48 7.96
C PRO A 172 0.00 -15.15 8.56
N ASN A 173 0.41 -14.81 9.80
CA ASN A 173 -0.05 -13.58 10.44
C ASN A 173 0.44 -12.35 9.69
N LYS A 174 -0.46 -11.39 9.48
CA LYS A 174 -0.14 -10.09 8.89
C LYS A 174 0.69 -9.26 9.89
N THR A 175 1.49 -8.35 9.37
CA THR A 175 2.31 -7.42 10.15
C THR A 175 2.09 -6.00 9.63
N ILE A 176 2.63 -4.99 10.31
CA ILE A 176 2.61 -3.59 9.87
C ILE A 176 3.04 -3.43 8.39
N PHE A 177 3.95 -4.28 7.90
CA PHE A 177 4.41 -4.27 6.51
C PHE A 177 3.31 -4.54 5.47
N ASN A 178 2.22 -5.20 5.85
CA ASN A 178 1.10 -5.42 4.94
C ASN A 178 0.32 -4.13 4.63
N MET A 179 0.47 -3.11 5.46
CA MET A 179 -0.16 -1.80 5.26
C MET A 179 0.75 -0.82 4.51
N LEU A 180 2.07 -1.07 4.49
CA LEU A 180 3.03 -0.10 3.96
C LEU A 180 3.05 -0.03 2.43
N GLY A 181 2.75 -1.13 1.73
CA GLY A 181 2.82 -1.19 0.26
C GLY A 181 2.14 0.00 -0.43
N PRO A 182 0.84 0.23 -0.19
CA PRO A 182 0.10 1.32 -0.82
C PRO A 182 0.61 2.72 -0.46
N ILE A 183 1.09 2.92 0.77
CA ILE A 183 1.46 4.24 1.28
C ILE A 183 2.94 4.59 1.11
N THR A 184 3.71 3.73 0.43
CA THR A 184 5.14 3.94 0.18
C THR A 184 5.50 4.00 -1.31
N ASN A 185 4.56 4.45 -2.14
CA ASN A 185 4.75 4.60 -3.58
C ASN A 185 6.04 5.39 -3.89
N PRO A 186 6.96 4.83 -4.72
CA PRO A 186 8.26 5.46 -5.03
C PRO A 186 8.16 6.80 -5.78
N ALA A 187 7.06 7.04 -6.51
CA ALA A 187 6.77 8.32 -7.17
C ALA A 187 6.06 9.32 -6.25
N ASN A 188 5.87 8.97 -4.98
CA ASN A 188 5.15 9.80 -4.02
C ASN A 188 3.79 10.27 -4.54
N ALA A 189 2.98 9.32 -5.05
CA ALA A 189 1.65 9.61 -5.59
C ALA A 189 0.80 10.40 -4.59
N GLN A 190 0.32 11.58 -5.01
CA GLN A 190 -0.45 12.49 -4.16
C GLN A 190 -1.93 12.18 -4.16
N ILE A 191 -2.37 11.37 -5.11
CA ILE A 191 -3.76 10.94 -5.26
C ILE A 191 -3.76 9.41 -5.23
N GLN A 192 -4.51 8.81 -4.30
CA GLN A 192 -4.45 7.37 -4.09
C GLN A 192 -5.84 6.76 -3.93
N LEU A 193 -6.03 5.59 -4.55
CA LEU A 193 -7.16 4.71 -4.24
C LEU A 193 -6.59 3.44 -3.61
N ILE A 194 -6.98 3.16 -2.37
CA ILE A 194 -6.41 2.08 -1.57
C ILE A 194 -7.52 1.16 -1.07
N GLY A 195 -7.50 -0.07 -1.55
CA GLY A 195 -8.31 -1.13 -0.95
C GLY A 195 -7.62 -1.73 0.28
N VAL A 196 -8.37 -1.99 1.33
CA VAL A 196 -7.86 -2.65 2.53
C VAL A 196 -8.55 -3.98 2.78
N PHE A 197 -7.77 -4.98 3.18
CA PHE A 197 -8.23 -6.33 3.41
C PHE A 197 -9.17 -6.51 4.61
N ASP A 198 -9.26 -5.50 5.47
CA ASP A 198 -10.06 -5.54 6.69
C ASP A 198 -10.64 -4.16 6.98
N LYS A 199 -11.94 -4.12 7.30
CA LYS A 199 -12.64 -2.88 7.63
C LYS A 199 -12.00 -2.13 8.78
N SER A 200 -11.47 -2.83 9.78
CA SER A 200 -10.80 -2.21 10.94
C SER A 200 -9.54 -1.44 10.56
N ALA A 201 -8.91 -1.79 9.42
CA ALA A 201 -7.73 -1.10 8.91
C ALA A 201 -8.05 0.21 8.17
N MET A 202 -9.32 0.50 7.85
CA MET A 202 -9.69 1.67 7.05
C MET A 202 -9.30 2.99 7.73
N HIS A 203 -9.68 3.17 8.99
CA HIS A 203 -9.36 4.39 9.74
C HIS A 203 -7.86 4.53 9.95
N LEU A 204 -7.20 3.45 10.36
CA LEU A 204 -5.75 3.43 10.52
C LEU A 204 -5.02 3.85 9.24
N MET A 205 -5.46 3.37 8.08
CA MET A 205 -4.92 3.75 6.78
C MET A 205 -5.20 5.21 6.44
N ALA A 206 -6.44 5.67 6.66
CA ALA A 206 -6.85 7.04 6.37
C ALA A 206 -6.08 8.06 7.22
N ASP A 207 -5.97 7.84 8.52
CA ASP A 207 -5.24 8.69 9.45
C ASP A 207 -3.74 8.74 9.08
N SER A 208 -3.17 7.59 8.73
CA SER A 208 -1.77 7.51 8.28
C SER A 208 -1.52 8.29 6.98
N LEU A 209 -2.45 8.23 6.03
CA LEU A 209 -2.36 8.98 4.77
C LEU A 209 -2.42 10.49 4.99
N MET A 210 -3.30 10.97 5.86
CA MET A 210 -3.37 12.39 6.22
C MET A 210 -2.06 12.88 6.82
N GLU A 211 -1.53 12.15 7.77
CA GLU A 211 -0.26 12.47 8.43
C GLU A 211 0.96 12.40 7.49
N LEU A 212 0.88 11.58 6.45
CA LEU A 212 1.90 11.50 5.39
C LEU A 212 1.76 12.60 4.33
N GLY A 213 0.75 13.47 4.44
CA GLY A 213 0.53 14.61 3.54
C GLY A 213 -0.09 14.23 2.20
N THR A 214 -0.82 13.13 2.12
CA THR A 214 -1.57 12.75 0.90
C THR A 214 -2.67 13.78 0.64
N SER A 215 -2.70 14.35 -0.55
CA SER A 215 -3.63 15.43 -0.88
C SER A 215 -5.05 14.96 -1.13
N LYS A 216 -5.20 13.77 -1.73
CA LYS A 216 -6.48 13.13 -1.97
C LYS A 216 -6.33 11.62 -1.88
N ALA A 217 -7.22 10.96 -1.15
CA ALA A 217 -7.27 9.51 -1.16
C ALA A 217 -8.70 9.00 -0.99
N ILE A 218 -8.90 7.79 -1.48
CA ILE A 218 -10.05 6.95 -1.17
C ILE A 218 -9.49 5.69 -0.55
N VAL A 219 -9.93 5.40 0.68
CA VAL A 219 -9.70 4.12 1.34
C VAL A 219 -11.01 3.35 1.33
N LEU A 220 -11.00 2.13 0.82
CA LEU A 220 -12.22 1.34 0.67
C LEU A 220 -12.08 -0.09 1.17
N HIS A 221 -13.21 -0.67 1.56
CA HIS A 221 -13.38 -2.08 1.90
C HIS A 221 -14.79 -2.50 1.57
N SER A 222 -14.96 -3.57 0.83
CA SER A 222 -16.28 -4.10 0.51
C SER A 222 -16.78 -5.05 1.60
N ARG A 223 -18.10 -5.05 1.83
CA ARG A 223 -18.71 -5.87 2.89
C ARG A 223 -18.74 -7.36 2.60
N ASP A 224 -18.43 -7.76 1.38
CA ASP A 224 -18.17 -9.16 1.02
C ASP A 224 -16.71 -9.58 1.28
N GLY A 225 -15.88 -8.68 1.80
CA GLY A 225 -14.51 -8.93 2.21
C GLY A 225 -13.44 -8.52 1.20
N MET A 226 -13.82 -8.00 0.03
CA MET A 226 -12.86 -7.57 -1.00
C MET A 226 -12.13 -6.29 -0.60
N ASP A 227 -10.85 -6.21 -0.94
CA ASP A 227 -10.07 -4.95 -0.92
C ASP A 227 -10.26 -4.13 -2.22
N GLU A 228 -11.44 -4.28 -2.84
CA GLU A 228 -11.88 -3.59 -4.06
C GLU A 228 -13.35 -3.18 -3.91
N ALA A 229 -13.85 -2.30 -4.78
CA ALA A 229 -15.27 -1.99 -4.84
C ALA A 229 -16.06 -3.15 -5.46
N SER A 230 -16.98 -3.74 -4.70
CA SER A 230 -17.75 -4.89 -5.14
C SER A 230 -18.98 -4.49 -5.95
N ILE A 231 -19.32 -5.30 -6.95
CA ILE A 231 -20.59 -5.24 -7.69
C ILE A 231 -21.69 -6.10 -7.04
N TYR A 232 -21.37 -6.77 -5.93
CA TYR A 232 -22.30 -7.68 -5.23
C TYR A 232 -22.66 -7.24 -3.83
N ALA A 233 -21.86 -6.35 -3.24
CA ALA A 233 -22.03 -5.87 -1.88
C ALA A 233 -21.76 -4.37 -1.76
N GLU A 234 -22.27 -3.76 -0.69
CA GLU A 234 -21.96 -2.38 -0.35
C GLU A 234 -20.47 -2.23 -0.05
N THR A 235 -19.91 -1.11 -0.45
CA THR A 235 -18.50 -0.75 -0.19
C THR A 235 -18.44 0.43 0.77
N ASP A 236 -17.80 0.23 1.90
CA ASP A 236 -17.48 1.29 2.85
C ASP A 236 -16.28 2.09 2.32
N ILE A 237 -16.37 3.42 2.35
CA ILE A 237 -15.38 4.34 1.79
C ILE A 237 -15.04 5.43 2.81
N ILE A 238 -13.75 5.73 2.94
CA ILE A 238 -13.26 6.96 3.58
C ILE A 238 -12.63 7.81 2.50
N GLU A 239 -13.26 8.94 2.17
CA GLU A 239 -12.69 9.94 1.25
C GLU A 239 -11.89 10.97 2.04
N ILE A 240 -10.65 11.17 1.63
CA ILE A 240 -9.74 12.21 2.12
C ILE A 240 -9.55 13.23 1.00
N LYS A 241 -9.90 14.48 1.28
CA LYS A 241 -9.70 15.61 0.37
C LYS A 241 -9.50 16.87 1.23
N ASP A 242 -10.38 17.84 1.16
CA ASP A 242 -10.38 19.03 2.00
C ASP A 242 -10.91 18.72 3.42
N SER A 243 -11.61 17.61 3.54
CA SER A 243 -12.13 17.03 4.80
C SER A 243 -12.26 15.52 4.66
N VAL A 244 -12.33 14.81 5.76
CA VAL A 244 -12.60 13.37 5.77
C VAL A 244 -14.11 13.16 5.67
N LYS A 245 -14.53 12.29 4.72
CA LYS A 245 -15.91 11.86 4.57
C LYS A 245 -15.99 10.35 4.62
N ILE A 246 -16.98 9.85 5.35
CA ILE A 246 -17.33 8.43 5.38
C ILE A 246 -18.54 8.24 4.47
N ILE A 247 -18.42 7.36 3.51
CA ILE A 247 -19.43 7.10 2.49
C ILE A 247 -19.70 5.61 2.47
N ASN A 248 -20.96 5.24 2.34
CA ASN A 248 -21.36 3.87 2.02
C ASN A 248 -21.84 3.87 0.56
N MET A 249 -21.12 3.18 -0.31
CA MET A 249 -21.45 3.10 -1.73
C MET A 249 -22.26 1.82 -2.00
N PRO A 250 -23.55 1.94 -2.39
CA PRO A 250 -24.34 0.77 -2.81
C PRO A 250 -23.72 0.12 -4.05
N TRP A 251 -23.74 -1.19 -4.10
CA TRP A 251 -23.25 -1.97 -5.25
C TRP A 251 -23.94 -1.58 -6.57
N SER A 252 -25.21 -1.17 -6.51
CA SER A 252 -25.96 -0.72 -7.69
C SER A 252 -25.35 0.49 -8.41
N CYS A 253 -24.54 1.30 -7.70
CA CYS A 253 -23.83 2.42 -8.32
C CYS A 253 -22.78 1.97 -9.36
N LEU A 254 -22.25 0.75 -9.21
CA LEU A 254 -21.27 0.19 -10.14
C LEU A 254 -21.92 -0.53 -11.33
N LEU A 255 -23.20 -0.86 -11.21
CA LEU A 255 -23.98 -1.52 -12.26
C LEU A 255 -24.80 -0.53 -13.11
N TYR A 256 -24.53 0.79 -12.98
CA TYR A 256 -25.13 1.75 -13.89
C TYR A 256 -24.63 1.47 -15.31
N THR A 257 -25.49 0.81 -16.06
CA THR A 257 -25.33 0.65 -17.50
C THR A 257 -26.09 1.78 -18.17
N SER A 258 -25.45 2.60 -18.98
CA SER A 258 -26.16 3.32 -20.02
C SER A 258 -26.91 2.29 -20.87
N PRO A 259 -28.13 2.59 -21.41
CA PRO A 259 -28.83 1.65 -22.27
C PRO A 259 -27.88 1.12 -23.34
N SER A 260 -27.72 -0.20 -23.37
CA SER A 260 -26.93 -0.83 -24.43
C SER A 260 -27.60 -0.50 -25.77
N PRO A 261 -26.84 -0.19 -26.82
CA PRO A 261 -27.43 -0.06 -28.16
C PRO A 261 -28.16 -1.33 -28.62
N ARG A 262 -28.15 -2.40 -27.83
CA ARG A 262 -28.83 -3.67 -28.06
C ARG A 262 -30.09 -3.83 -27.21
N ASP A 263 -30.38 -2.94 -26.28
CA ASP A 263 -31.61 -2.85 -25.52
C ASP A 263 -32.55 -1.82 -26.17
#